data_9b377fcc60bf9ed61d1dcf433a4f4b5d
#
_entry.id   9b377fcc60bf9ed61d1dcf433a4f4b5d
#
_cell.length_a   1.000
_cell.length_b   1.000
_cell.length_c   1.000
_cell.angle_alpha   90.00
_cell.angle_beta   90.00
_cell.angle_gamma   90.00
#
_symmetry.space_group_name_H-M   'P 1'
#
loop_
_entity.id
_entity.type
_entity.pdbx_description
1 polymer ?
#
loop_
_entity_poly.entity_id
_entity_poly.type
_entity_poly.pdbx_seq_one_letter_code
_entity_poly.pdbx_strand_id
1 'polypeptide(L)'
;ENRLEAPDIDIDFCKERRGLIIRYVKDKYGEDNVAQIGTFGTLAARAAIKDVGRVLGVPLSRVNQVTEMIPDELGISLNKALEKSADLKKTYDGDGEIRELIDLALKIEGLARNVGTHAAAVVIGDKPLTEYVPLGKVTGKNDIITQWSMGDVEDAGLLKMDFLGLRNLTILSKAVDLIEESTGKRIDPLCAAICCRTACLIHQQA
;
A
#
# COMPACT_ATOMS: atom_id res chain seq x y z
N GLU A 1 31.35 -5.68 5.43
CA GLU A 1 29.89 -5.92 5.52
C GLU A 1 29.27 -5.01 6.59
N ASN A 2 29.29 -3.69 6.35
CA ASN A 2 28.66 -2.70 7.24
C ASN A 2 27.34 -2.22 6.61
N ARG A 3 26.37 -3.13 6.43
CA ARG A 3 25.02 -2.75 6.06
C ARG A 3 24.27 -2.35 7.34
N LEU A 4 23.98 -1.08 7.49
CA LEU A 4 23.24 -0.51 8.63
C LEU A 4 21.71 -0.56 8.44
N GLU A 5 21.25 -1.07 7.30
CA GLU A 5 19.83 -1.19 6.98
C GLU A 5 19.25 -2.50 7.54
N ALA A 6 18.04 -2.43 8.08
CA ALA A 6 17.29 -3.60 8.50
C ALA A 6 17.06 -4.56 7.32
N PRO A 7 17.04 -5.90 7.54
CA PRO A 7 16.75 -6.85 6.48
C PRO A 7 15.30 -6.69 6.02
N ASP A 8 15.08 -6.67 4.70
CA ASP A 8 13.76 -6.75 4.11
C ASP A 8 13.33 -8.22 4.00
N ILE A 9 12.25 -8.59 4.68
CA ILE A 9 11.80 -9.98 4.79
C ILE A 9 10.45 -10.11 4.07
N ASP A 10 10.51 -10.61 2.84
CA ASP A 10 9.34 -10.90 2.02
C ASP A 10 8.98 -12.38 2.06
N ILE A 11 7.72 -12.69 2.42
CA ILE A 11 7.22 -14.07 2.46
C ILE A 11 5.92 -14.16 1.67
N ASP A 12 5.94 -15.05 0.67
CA ASP A 12 4.81 -15.27 -0.22
C ASP A 12 3.81 -16.27 0.37
N PHE A 13 2.55 -15.85 0.49
CA PHE A 13 1.43 -16.68 0.93
C PHE A 13 0.30 -16.72 -0.09
N CYS A 14 -0.51 -17.79 -0.04
CA CYS A 14 -1.79 -17.83 -0.75
C CYS A 14 -2.68 -16.67 -0.25
N LYS A 15 -3.20 -15.84 -1.19
CA LYS A 15 -3.99 -14.66 -0.87
C LYS A 15 -5.19 -14.96 0.05
N GLU A 16 -5.90 -16.07 -0.19
CA GLU A 16 -7.09 -16.44 0.59
C GLU A 16 -6.72 -16.93 2.00
N ARG A 17 -5.53 -17.50 2.19
CA ARG A 17 -5.07 -18.06 3.47
C ARG A 17 -4.15 -17.13 4.27
N ARG A 18 -3.76 -15.97 3.71
CA ARG A 18 -2.90 -14.99 4.39
C ARG A 18 -3.44 -14.58 5.78
N GLY A 19 -4.76 -14.41 5.90
CA GLY A 19 -5.38 -14.07 7.20
C GLY A 19 -5.18 -15.11 8.28
N LEU A 20 -5.09 -16.40 7.93
CA LEU A 20 -4.79 -17.48 8.87
C LEU A 20 -3.34 -17.39 9.37
N ILE A 21 -2.41 -16.98 8.52
CA ILE A 21 -1.00 -16.79 8.91
C ILE A 21 -0.86 -15.63 9.89
N ILE A 22 -1.53 -14.51 9.63
CA ILE A 22 -1.52 -13.36 10.57
C ILE A 22 -2.08 -13.78 11.93
N ARG A 23 -3.15 -14.57 11.95
CA ARG A 23 -3.71 -15.10 13.20
C ARG A 23 -2.73 -16.02 13.91
N TYR A 24 -2.11 -16.96 13.20
CA TYR A 24 -1.09 -17.83 13.74
C TYR A 24 0.07 -17.06 14.39
N VAL A 25 0.54 -16.00 13.74
CA VAL A 25 1.62 -15.14 14.26
C VAL A 25 1.18 -14.45 15.55
N LYS A 26 -0.06 -13.92 15.59
CA LYS A 26 -0.65 -13.31 16.80
C LYS A 26 -0.77 -14.33 17.94
N ASP A 27 -1.23 -15.53 17.65
CA ASP A 27 -1.37 -16.61 18.65
C ASP A 27 0.01 -17.03 19.19
N LYS A 28 1.03 -17.01 18.33
CA LYS A 28 2.40 -17.46 18.69
C LYS A 28 3.19 -16.41 19.47
N TYR A 29 3.11 -15.15 19.09
CA TYR A 29 3.94 -14.06 19.65
C TYR A 29 3.16 -13.15 20.63
N GLY A 30 1.85 -13.28 20.69
CA GLY A 30 0.94 -12.45 21.47
C GLY A 30 0.21 -11.40 20.63
N GLU A 31 -1.07 -11.18 20.95
CA GLU A 31 -1.89 -10.21 20.21
C GLU A 31 -1.37 -8.78 20.33
N ASP A 32 -0.80 -8.41 21.49
CA ASP A 32 -0.27 -7.09 21.76
C ASP A 32 1.12 -6.85 21.11
N ASN A 33 1.78 -7.93 20.69
CA ASN A 33 3.12 -7.90 20.09
C ASN A 33 3.09 -7.89 18.56
N VAL A 34 1.91 -7.98 17.94
CA VAL A 34 1.77 -8.10 16.48
C VAL A 34 0.74 -7.12 15.96
N ALA A 35 1.14 -6.26 15.02
CA ALA A 35 0.24 -5.34 14.33
C ALA A 35 0.55 -5.27 12.83
N GLN A 36 -0.44 -4.88 12.04
CA GLN A 36 -0.22 -4.50 10.66
C GLN A 36 0.26 -3.04 10.60
N ILE A 37 1.05 -2.69 9.58
CA ILE A 37 1.51 -1.31 9.42
C ILE A 37 0.39 -0.46 8.84
N GLY A 38 0.20 0.74 9.39
CA GLY A 38 -0.70 1.76 8.85
C GLY A 38 -0.15 2.38 7.58
N THR A 39 -1.04 2.68 6.63
CA THR A 39 -0.73 3.51 5.46
C THR A 39 -1.49 4.81 5.53
N PHE A 40 -0.84 5.89 5.16
CA PHE A 40 -1.41 7.24 5.20
C PHE A 40 -1.50 7.78 3.78
N GLY A 41 -2.74 7.88 3.28
CA GLY A 41 -2.99 8.54 2.01
C GLY A 41 -2.97 10.05 2.21
N THR A 42 -2.09 10.74 1.48
CA THR A 42 -1.98 12.21 1.53
C THR A 42 -2.81 12.86 0.43
N LEU A 43 -3.20 14.11 0.64
CA LEU A 43 -3.85 14.95 -0.36
C LEU A 43 -2.84 15.33 -1.45
N ALA A 44 -2.99 14.76 -2.64
CA ALA A 44 -2.24 15.16 -3.81
C ALA A 44 -2.84 16.45 -4.42
N ALA A 45 -2.08 17.15 -5.27
CA ALA A 45 -2.42 18.42 -5.90
C ALA A 45 -3.87 18.52 -6.41
N ARG A 46 -4.28 17.61 -7.29
CA ARG A 46 -5.65 17.59 -7.87
C ARG A 46 -6.73 17.34 -6.83
N ALA A 47 -6.44 16.51 -5.81
CA ALA A 47 -7.40 16.22 -4.75
C ALA A 47 -7.57 17.42 -3.80
N ALA A 48 -6.48 18.11 -3.47
CA ALA A 48 -6.51 19.32 -2.66
C ALA A 48 -7.39 20.41 -3.31
N ILE A 49 -7.18 20.68 -4.61
CA ILE A 49 -8.00 21.64 -5.36
C ILE A 49 -9.48 21.25 -5.37
N LYS A 50 -9.80 19.95 -5.58
CA LYS A 50 -11.20 19.49 -5.59
C LYS A 50 -11.87 19.62 -4.23
N ASP A 51 -11.16 19.31 -3.16
CA ASP A 51 -11.72 19.40 -1.81
C ASP A 51 -11.91 20.86 -1.37
N VAL A 52 -10.94 21.74 -1.63
CA VAL A 52 -11.07 23.18 -1.35
C VAL A 52 -12.17 23.80 -2.20
N GLY A 53 -12.22 23.48 -3.51
CA GLY A 53 -13.27 23.98 -4.40
C GLY A 53 -14.68 23.62 -3.93
N ARG A 54 -14.85 22.40 -3.41
CA ARG A 54 -16.13 21.98 -2.84
C ARG A 54 -16.50 22.80 -1.58
N VAL A 55 -15.53 23.09 -0.72
CA VAL A 55 -15.75 23.86 0.52
C VAL A 55 -16.04 25.34 0.22
N LEU A 56 -15.35 25.91 -0.75
CA LEU A 56 -15.56 27.29 -1.19
C LEU A 56 -16.83 27.45 -2.04
N GLY A 57 -17.49 26.37 -2.46
CA GLY A 57 -18.67 26.40 -3.32
C GLY A 57 -18.35 26.74 -4.78
N VAL A 58 -17.09 26.61 -5.21
CA VAL A 58 -16.69 26.83 -6.60
C VAL A 58 -17.34 25.75 -7.48
N PRO A 59 -17.97 26.13 -8.62
CA PRO A 59 -18.61 25.16 -9.50
C PRO A 59 -17.66 24.06 -9.97
N LEU A 60 -18.11 22.81 -9.94
CA LEU A 60 -17.28 21.64 -10.27
C LEU A 60 -16.65 21.72 -11.66
N SER A 61 -17.36 22.31 -12.64
CA SER A 61 -16.83 22.52 -13.98
C SER A 61 -15.57 23.40 -13.96
N ARG A 62 -15.57 24.43 -13.15
CA ARG A 62 -14.45 25.36 -12.97
C ARG A 62 -13.27 24.70 -12.26
N VAL A 63 -13.56 23.94 -11.20
CA VAL A 63 -12.56 23.13 -10.48
C VAL A 63 -11.91 22.11 -11.41
N ASN A 64 -12.69 21.45 -12.27
CA ASN A 64 -12.17 20.50 -13.26
C ASN A 64 -11.27 21.18 -14.28
N GLN A 65 -11.64 22.34 -14.81
CA GLN A 65 -10.77 23.12 -15.71
C GLN A 65 -9.40 23.41 -15.08
N VAL A 66 -9.38 23.84 -13.81
CA VAL A 66 -8.11 24.06 -13.09
C VAL A 66 -7.32 22.78 -12.92
N THR A 67 -7.96 21.66 -12.57
CA THR A 67 -7.26 20.39 -12.39
C THR A 67 -6.73 19.79 -13.70
N GLU A 68 -7.34 20.07 -14.84
CA GLU A 68 -6.88 19.67 -16.18
C GLU A 68 -5.61 20.41 -16.61
N MET A 69 -5.40 21.64 -16.11
CA MET A 69 -4.17 22.41 -16.38
C MET A 69 -2.96 21.89 -15.61
N ILE A 70 -3.14 21.00 -14.62
CA ILE A 70 -2.05 20.39 -13.88
C ILE A 70 -1.42 19.29 -14.74
N PRO A 71 -0.09 19.32 -14.98
CA PRO A 71 0.60 18.30 -15.76
C PRO A 71 0.36 16.89 -15.21
N ASP A 72 0.32 15.90 -16.10
CA ASP A 72 0.07 14.50 -15.74
C ASP A 72 1.39 13.80 -15.36
N GLU A 73 2.01 14.28 -14.29
CA GLU A 73 3.24 13.72 -13.72
C GLU A 73 2.92 13.09 -12.36
N LEU A 74 3.47 11.90 -12.13
CA LEU A 74 3.27 11.19 -10.86
C LEU A 74 3.90 11.99 -9.72
N GLY A 75 3.09 12.30 -8.68
CA GLY A 75 3.57 13.01 -7.49
C GLY A 75 3.89 14.49 -7.70
N ILE A 76 3.38 15.12 -8.78
CA ILE A 76 3.56 16.56 -8.98
C ILE A 76 2.89 17.37 -7.84
N SER A 77 3.62 18.31 -7.27
CA SER A 77 3.08 19.27 -6.31
C SER A 77 2.48 20.49 -7.01
N LEU A 78 1.56 21.20 -6.32
CA LEU A 78 0.94 22.41 -6.85
C LEU A 78 1.96 23.51 -7.19
N ASN A 79 3.01 23.65 -6.37
CA ASN A 79 4.09 24.60 -6.67
C ASN A 79 4.77 24.27 -7.99
N LYS A 80 5.16 23.00 -8.18
CA LYS A 80 5.77 22.55 -9.45
C LYS A 80 4.79 22.65 -10.63
N ALA A 81 3.49 22.44 -10.39
CA ALA A 81 2.48 22.59 -11.43
C ALA A 81 2.35 24.05 -11.88
N LEU A 82 2.39 25.01 -10.95
CA LEU A 82 2.39 26.45 -11.26
C LEU A 82 3.64 26.90 -12.03
N GLU A 83 4.78 26.29 -11.77
CA GLU A 83 6.03 26.56 -12.50
C GLU A 83 6.01 26.00 -13.93
N LYS A 84 5.45 24.78 -14.12
CA LYS A 84 5.50 24.06 -15.38
C LYS A 84 4.35 24.41 -16.34
N SER A 85 3.18 24.77 -15.82
CA SER A 85 1.98 25.06 -16.61
C SER A 85 1.76 26.57 -16.73
N ALA A 86 2.04 27.13 -17.91
CA ALA A 86 1.80 28.54 -18.19
C ALA A 86 0.31 28.91 -18.11
N ASP A 87 -0.58 28.01 -18.51
CA ASP A 87 -2.03 28.23 -18.46
C ASP A 87 -2.55 28.26 -17.02
N LEU A 88 -2.08 27.34 -16.17
CA LEU A 88 -2.40 27.32 -14.73
C LEU A 88 -1.91 28.61 -14.06
N LYS A 89 -0.68 29.04 -14.35
CA LYS A 89 -0.11 30.26 -13.80
C LYS A 89 -0.87 31.50 -14.27
N LYS A 90 -1.21 31.59 -15.57
CA LYS A 90 -2.00 32.69 -16.09
C LYS A 90 -3.40 32.78 -15.45
N THR A 91 -4.03 31.63 -15.22
CA THR A 91 -5.33 31.56 -14.52
C THR A 91 -5.20 31.97 -13.06
N TYR A 92 -4.16 31.49 -12.37
CA TYR A 92 -3.82 31.87 -10.99
C TYR A 92 -3.60 33.39 -10.86
N ASP A 93 -2.87 34.02 -11.81
CA ASP A 93 -2.58 35.46 -11.75
C ASP A 93 -3.76 36.33 -12.17
N GLY A 94 -4.64 35.84 -13.05
CA GLY A 94 -5.74 36.60 -13.63
C GLY A 94 -7.08 36.49 -12.92
N ASP A 95 -7.28 35.47 -12.06
CA ASP A 95 -8.57 35.16 -11.44
C ASP A 95 -8.43 35.08 -9.91
N GLY A 96 -9.03 36.03 -9.20
CA GLY A 96 -8.92 36.10 -7.72
C GLY A 96 -9.57 34.92 -7.00
N GLU A 97 -10.67 34.35 -7.51
CA GLU A 97 -11.32 33.17 -6.93
C GLU A 97 -10.45 31.92 -7.09
N ILE A 98 -9.83 31.75 -8.26
CA ILE A 98 -8.92 30.63 -8.52
C ILE A 98 -7.60 30.78 -7.73
N ARG A 99 -7.13 32.00 -7.55
CA ARG A 99 -5.96 32.27 -6.68
C ARG A 99 -6.25 31.83 -5.25
N GLU A 100 -7.38 32.26 -4.67
CA GLU A 100 -7.77 31.85 -3.32
C GLU A 100 -7.90 30.33 -3.20
N LEU A 101 -8.52 29.69 -4.19
CA LEU A 101 -8.65 28.23 -4.27
C LEU A 101 -7.29 27.53 -4.22
N ILE A 102 -6.33 27.98 -5.04
CA ILE A 102 -5.00 27.38 -5.12
C ILE A 102 -4.18 27.68 -3.86
N ASP A 103 -4.24 28.90 -3.33
CA ASP A 103 -3.53 29.29 -2.09
C ASP A 103 -3.97 28.46 -0.89
N LEU A 104 -5.26 28.16 -0.78
CA LEU A 104 -5.79 27.27 0.25
C LEU A 104 -5.42 25.81 -0.01
N ALA A 105 -5.45 25.37 -1.28
CA ALA A 105 -5.05 24.02 -1.64
C ALA A 105 -3.56 23.75 -1.35
N LEU A 106 -2.68 24.73 -1.57
CA LEU A 106 -1.26 24.66 -1.20
C LEU A 106 -1.03 24.44 0.30
N LYS A 107 -1.91 24.96 1.16
CA LYS A 107 -1.80 24.77 2.63
C LYS A 107 -2.19 23.39 3.09
N ILE A 108 -3.03 22.69 2.33
CA ILE A 108 -3.52 21.34 2.70
C ILE A 108 -2.90 20.21 1.87
N GLU A 109 -2.21 20.56 0.77
CA GLU A 109 -1.47 19.57 -0.02
C GLU A 109 -0.46 18.84 0.84
N GLY A 110 -0.38 17.52 0.71
CA GLY A 110 0.51 16.67 1.50
C GLY A 110 0.00 16.27 2.89
N LEU A 111 -1.08 16.89 3.38
CA LEU A 111 -1.67 16.47 4.66
C LEU A 111 -2.28 15.08 4.55
N ALA A 112 -2.17 14.29 5.61
CA ALA A 112 -2.80 12.97 5.70
C ALA A 112 -4.33 13.11 5.66
N ARG A 113 -4.98 12.34 4.76
CA ARG A 113 -6.43 12.34 4.57
C ARG A 113 -7.06 11.03 5.03
N ASN A 114 -6.48 9.92 4.62
CA ASN A 114 -7.00 8.59 4.86
C ASN A 114 -5.98 7.74 5.58
N VAL A 115 -6.44 6.92 6.51
CA VAL A 115 -5.65 5.87 7.15
C VAL A 115 -6.14 4.54 6.63
N GLY A 116 -5.21 3.73 6.14
CA GLY A 116 -5.47 2.37 5.66
C GLY A 116 -4.54 1.37 6.35
N THR A 117 -4.73 0.10 6.01
CA THR A 117 -3.84 -0.98 6.43
C THR A 117 -2.93 -1.33 5.27
N HIS A 118 -1.63 -1.44 5.51
CA HIS A 118 -0.68 -1.90 4.50
C HIS A 118 -1.05 -3.30 4.00
N ALA A 119 -0.92 -3.53 2.69
CA ALA A 119 -1.40 -4.77 2.08
C ALA A 119 -0.66 -6.02 2.55
N ALA A 120 0.61 -5.90 2.94
CA ALA A 120 1.50 -7.00 3.28
C ALA A 120 2.18 -6.84 4.65
N ALA A 121 2.62 -5.64 5.00
CA ALA A 121 3.51 -5.39 6.12
C ALA A 121 2.90 -5.69 7.50
N VAL A 122 3.62 -6.49 8.27
CA VAL A 122 3.32 -6.88 9.64
C VAL A 122 4.56 -6.62 10.50
N VAL A 123 4.35 -6.08 11.68
CA VAL A 123 5.40 -5.85 12.68
C VAL A 123 5.22 -6.84 13.82
N ILE A 124 6.33 -7.39 14.29
CA ILE A 124 6.39 -8.30 15.44
C ILE A 124 7.40 -7.74 16.44
N GLY A 125 6.93 -7.42 17.64
CA GLY A 125 7.78 -6.97 18.76
C GLY A 125 8.08 -8.11 19.75
N ASP A 126 9.18 -7.98 20.47
CA ASP A 126 9.54 -8.82 21.61
C ASP A 126 8.75 -8.46 22.87
N LYS A 127 8.18 -7.23 22.90
CA LYS A 127 7.32 -6.68 23.93
C LYS A 127 6.04 -6.12 23.30
N PRO A 128 5.05 -5.73 24.11
CA PRO A 128 3.87 -5.04 23.60
C PRO A 128 4.24 -3.85 22.70
N LEU A 129 3.68 -3.81 21.50
CA LEU A 129 4.01 -2.78 20.50
C LEU A 129 3.71 -1.36 20.97
N THR A 130 2.84 -1.20 21.97
CA THR A 130 2.54 0.09 22.61
C THR A 130 3.75 0.71 23.34
N GLU A 131 4.78 -0.09 23.64
CA GLU A 131 6.04 0.43 24.21
C GLU A 131 6.94 1.09 23.14
N TYR A 132 6.70 0.79 21.87
CA TYR A 132 7.50 1.27 20.74
C TYR A 132 6.77 2.31 19.89
N VAL A 133 5.51 2.03 19.52
CA VAL A 133 4.74 2.83 18.57
C VAL A 133 3.30 2.98 19.01
N PRO A 134 2.64 4.11 18.69
CA PRO A 134 1.22 4.25 18.94
C PRO A 134 0.43 3.32 18.01
N LEU A 135 -0.60 2.67 18.57
CA LEU A 135 -1.48 1.76 17.85
C LEU A 135 -2.87 2.40 17.65
N GLY A 136 -3.55 2.01 16.59
CA GLY A 136 -4.89 2.46 16.28
C GLY A 136 -5.73 1.37 15.62
N LYS A 137 -7.03 1.66 15.44
CA LYS A 137 -7.96 0.81 14.69
C LYS A 137 -8.42 1.53 13.44
N VAL A 138 -8.51 0.82 12.33
CA VAL A 138 -9.14 1.33 11.11
C VAL A 138 -10.66 1.28 11.31
N THR A 139 -11.33 2.37 10.97
CA THR A 139 -12.80 2.46 11.04
C THR A 139 -13.45 1.34 10.22
N GLY A 140 -14.34 0.58 10.86
CA GLY A 140 -15.07 -0.54 10.25
C GLY A 140 -14.29 -1.87 10.16
N LYS A 141 -13.09 -1.95 10.75
CA LYS A 141 -12.31 -3.19 10.91
C LYS A 141 -11.87 -3.36 12.35
N ASN A 142 -11.67 -4.61 12.76
CA ASN A 142 -11.12 -4.91 14.09
C ASN A 142 -9.59 -5.04 14.10
N ASP A 143 -8.95 -4.76 12.96
CA ASP A 143 -7.50 -4.88 12.85
C ASP A 143 -6.80 -3.73 13.57
N ILE A 144 -5.82 -4.09 14.38
CA ILE A 144 -4.91 -3.14 15.03
C ILE A 144 -3.80 -2.81 14.03
N ILE A 145 -3.54 -1.52 13.85
CA ILE A 145 -2.48 -1.01 12.99
C ILE A 145 -1.57 -0.05 13.74
N THR A 146 -0.35 0.12 13.25
CA THR A 146 0.52 1.20 13.72
C THR A 146 -0.04 2.55 13.24
N GLN A 147 0.06 3.60 14.11
CA GLN A 147 -0.25 4.98 13.70
C GLN A 147 0.93 5.69 13.06
N TRP A 148 2.05 5.02 12.93
CA TRP A 148 3.24 5.50 12.24
C TRP A 148 3.39 4.82 10.89
N SER A 149 4.05 5.51 9.95
CA SER A 149 4.35 4.97 8.62
C SER A 149 5.41 3.87 8.71
N MET A 150 5.60 3.15 7.60
CA MET A 150 6.59 2.08 7.52
C MET A 150 8.01 2.55 7.90
N GLY A 151 8.45 3.70 7.38
CA GLY A 151 9.77 4.26 7.70
C GLY A 151 9.92 4.62 9.17
N ASP A 152 8.90 5.27 9.76
CA ASP A 152 8.93 5.66 11.18
C ASP A 152 8.96 4.43 12.11
N VAL A 153 8.32 3.32 11.71
CA VAL A 153 8.32 2.05 12.45
C VAL A 153 9.69 1.39 12.40
N GLU A 154 10.37 1.42 11.24
CA GLU A 154 11.75 0.95 11.08
C GLU A 154 12.74 1.82 11.88
N ASP A 155 12.57 3.14 11.87
CA ASP A 155 13.36 4.07 12.66
C ASP A 155 13.20 3.86 14.17
N ALA A 156 12.02 3.38 14.62
CA ALA A 156 11.78 2.95 15.99
C ALA A 156 12.48 1.63 16.37
N GLY A 157 13.18 0.99 15.43
CA GLY A 157 13.94 -0.25 15.64
C GLY A 157 13.10 -1.52 15.53
N LEU A 158 11.87 -1.45 15.00
CA LEU A 158 11.02 -2.61 14.79
C LEU A 158 11.29 -3.24 13.43
N LEU A 159 11.29 -4.58 13.39
CA LEU A 159 11.48 -5.35 12.16
C LEU A 159 10.15 -5.51 11.41
N LYS A 160 10.13 -5.07 10.16
CA LYS A 160 9.03 -5.29 9.23
C LYS A 160 9.16 -6.66 8.55
N MET A 161 8.04 -7.35 8.43
CA MET A 161 7.90 -8.55 7.61
C MET A 161 6.75 -8.36 6.62
N ASP A 162 7.01 -8.57 5.33
CA ASP A 162 5.99 -8.46 4.30
C ASP A 162 5.37 -9.84 4.00
N PHE A 163 4.14 -10.03 4.48
CA PHE A 163 3.34 -11.22 4.20
C PHE A 163 2.56 -10.99 2.90
N LEU A 164 3.19 -11.28 1.78
CA LEU A 164 2.62 -11.04 0.45
C LEU A 164 1.52 -12.05 0.14
N GLY A 165 0.32 -11.55 -0.18
CA GLY A 165 -0.82 -12.39 -0.60
C GLY A 165 -0.85 -12.57 -2.11
N LEU A 166 -0.24 -13.62 -2.65
CA LEU A 166 -0.13 -13.86 -4.08
C LEU A 166 -1.34 -14.62 -4.65
N ARG A 167 -1.94 -14.09 -5.72
CA ARG A 167 -3.01 -14.77 -6.47
C ARG A 167 -2.52 -16.05 -7.15
N ASN A 168 -1.28 -16.07 -7.63
CA ASN A 168 -0.72 -17.24 -8.31
C ASN A 168 -0.70 -18.46 -7.37
N LEU A 169 -0.35 -18.28 -6.10
CA LEU A 169 -0.40 -19.36 -5.11
C LEU A 169 -1.84 -19.84 -4.84
N THR A 170 -2.82 -18.95 -4.90
CA THR A 170 -4.24 -19.32 -4.80
C THR A 170 -4.69 -20.15 -6.00
N ILE A 171 -4.30 -19.76 -7.21
CA ILE A 171 -4.62 -20.48 -8.45
C ILE A 171 -4.00 -21.87 -8.42
N LEU A 172 -2.72 -21.99 -8.04
CA LEU A 172 -2.04 -23.28 -7.90
C LEU A 172 -2.73 -24.18 -6.87
N SER A 173 -3.07 -23.64 -5.70
CA SER A 173 -3.80 -24.40 -4.68
C SER A 173 -5.13 -24.92 -5.21
N LYS A 174 -5.94 -24.08 -5.87
CA LYS A 174 -7.22 -24.48 -6.43
C LYS A 174 -7.07 -25.49 -7.56
N ALA A 175 -6.03 -25.38 -8.38
CA ALA A 175 -5.75 -26.38 -9.43
C ALA A 175 -5.44 -27.75 -8.83
N VAL A 176 -4.65 -27.81 -7.75
CA VAL A 176 -4.37 -29.05 -7.03
C VAL A 176 -5.64 -29.66 -6.45
N ASP A 177 -6.49 -28.84 -5.82
CA ASP A 177 -7.75 -29.29 -5.23
C ASP A 177 -8.70 -29.85 -6.30
N LEU A 178 -8.83 -29.19 -7.47
CA LEU A 178 -9.62 -29.67 -8.60
C LEU A 178 -9.10 -30.97 -9.22
N ILE A 179 -7.77 -31.15 -9.28
CA ILE A 179 -7.16 -32.40 -9.76
C ILE A 179 -7.44 -33.52 -8.76
N GLU A 180 -7.34 -33.25 -7.47
CA GLU A 180 -7.67 -34.22 -6.42
C GLU A 180 -9.14 -34.64 -6.49
N GLU A 181 -10.06 -33.69 -6.66
CA GLU A 181 -11.51 -33.98 -6.83
C GLU A 181 -11.80 -34.84 -8.08
N SER A 182 -11.11 -34.57 -9.20
CA SER A 182 -11.36 -35.27 -10.47
C SER A 182 -10.65 -36.61 -10.58
N THR A 183 -9.50 -36.79 -9.97
CA THR A 183 -8.65 -37.99 -10.14
C THR A 183 -8.48 -38.83 -8.89
N GLY A 184 -8.87 -38.31 -7.72
CA GLY A 184 -8.61 -38.91 -6.41
C GLY A 184 -7.13 -38.85 -5.99
N LYS A 185 -6.28 -38.13 -6.72
CA LYS A 185 -4.85 -38.04 -6.46
C LYS A 185 -4.45 -36.59 -6.15
N ARG A 186 -3.85 -36.36 -4.99
CA ARG A 186 -3.26 -35.07 -4.65
C ARG A 186 -1.87 -34.94 -5.24
N ILE A 187 -1.66 -33.90 -6.04
CA ILE A 187 -0.36 -33.60 -6.67
C ILE A 187 0.39 -32.60 -5.78
N ASP A 188 1.69 -32.85 -5.55
CA ASP A 188 2.57 -31.84 -4.96
C ASP A 188 3.07 -30.90 -6.07
N PRO A 189 2.72 -29.59 -6.03
CA PRO A 189 3.12 -28.62 -7.04
C PRO A 189 4.65 -28.49 -7.17
N LEU A 190 5.40 -28.68 -6.07
CA LEU A 190 6.86 -28.62 -6.08
C LEU A 190 7.44 -29.82 -6.84
N CYS A 191 6.89 -31.00 -6.62
CA CYS A 191 7.31 -32.23 -7.33
C CYS A 191 6.98 -32.14 -8.82
N ALA A 192 5.80 -31.59 -9.19
CA ALA A 192 5.41 -31.39 -10.57
C ALA A 192 6.35 -30.41 -11.31
N ALA A 193 6.78 -29.34 -10.66
CA ALA A 193 7.72 -28.36 -11.22
C ALA A 193 9.12 -28.98 -11.46
N ILE A 194 9.60 -29.86 -10.57
CA ILE A 194 10.87 -30.57 -10.70
C ILE A 194 10.79 -31.61 -11.83
N CYS A 195 9.70 -32.35 -11.89
CA CYS A 195 9.48 -33.37 -12.92
C CYS A 195 9.40 -32.74 -14.33
N CYS A 196 8.75 -31.58 -14.47
CA CYS A 196 8.68 -30.86 -15.72
C CYS A 196 10.04 -30.33 -16.20
N ARG A 197 10.92 -29.87 -15.29
CA ARG A 197 12.30 -29.50 -15.62
C ARG A 197 13.13 -30.71 -16.09
N THR A 198 12.95 -31.87 -15.46
CA THR A 198 13.67 -33.10 -15.85
C THR A 198 13.17 -33.61 -17.21
N ALA A 199 11.86 -33.57 -17.47
CA ALA A 199 11.29 -33.94 -18.76
C ALA A 199 11.75 -32.98 -19.89
N CYS A 200 11.88 -31.69 -19.62
CA CYS A 200 12.36 -30.68 -20.58
C CYS A 200 13.86 -30.89 -20.92
N LEU A 201 14.66 -31.32 -19.94
CA LEU A 201 16.09 -31.63 -20.17
C LEU A 201 16.30 -32.91 -20.97
N ILE A 202 15.40 -33.91 -20.85
CA ILE A 202 15.46 -35.16 -21.64
C ILE A 202 15.05 -34.90 -23.10
N HIS A 203 14.14 -33.97 -23.37
CA HIS A 203 13.74 -33.63 -24.75
C HIS A 203 14.74 -32.73 -25.49
N GLN A 204 15.71 -32.11 -24.82
CA GLN A 204 16.78 -31.34 -25.46
C GLN A 204 18.03 -32.17 -25.82
N GLN A 205 18.05 -33.47 -25.47
CA GLN A 205 19.16 -34.39 -25.76
C GLN A 205 18.75 -35.54 -26.72
N ALA A 206 17.57 -35.48 -27.32
CA ALA A 206 17.11 -36.32 -28.41
C ALA A 206 16.93 -35.44 -29.70
#